data_88beab3e5e48e7221d50b9a4484fa155
#
_entry.id   88beab3e5e48e7221d50b9a4484fa155
#
_cell.length_a   1.000
_cell.length_b   1.000
_cell.length_c   1.000
_cell.angle_alpha   90.00
_cell.angle_beta   90.00
_cell.angle_gamma   90.00
#
_symmetry.space_group_name_H-M   'P 1'
#
loop_
_entity.id
_entity.type
_entity.pdbx_description
1 polymer ?
#
loop_
_entity_poly.entity_id
_entity_poly.type
_entity_poly.pdbx_seq_one_letter_code
_entity_poly.pdbx_strand_id
1 'polypeptide(L)'
;MNNRRLVFVGILLIAGILLAACGGGAATTGDESTQAPEATPGSSDAGGSTDSGGGQPASAVDLNLDPANLTSENAQGAAAYLYEGLVRLQDGTVAGALAESFTVSEDGLDYIFNIRQGVTFHDGTTLNADVVVLNFNRWFDPADANRGSGEYAAWAANFGGFKGEVDEEGKPKSYVDGIEKQDEFVVIFHLNTPDPEFLSKLANLAFSIVSPSTFAGGDGGSGSYKAASNDGTTLVLEPFAGYWDAAVVPSENMEIPAP
;
A
#
# COMPACT_ATOMS: atom_id res chain seq x y z
N MET A 1 42.42 15.44 -19.57
CA MET A 1 43.16 15.94 -18.39
C MET A 1 42.15 16.18 -17.30
N ASN A 2 42.25 15.30 -16.30
CA ASN A 2 41.28 15.18 -15.19
C ASN A 2 41.42 16.30 -14.18
N ASN A 3 40.30 16.88 -13.73
CA ASN A 3 40.26 17.62 -12.49
C ASN A 3 39.03 17.20 -11.67
N ARG A 4 39.19 16.13 -10.91
CA ARG A 4 38.29 15.79 -9.80
C ARG A 4 38.61 16.69 -8.61
N ARG A 5 37.68 17.58 -8.24
CA ARG A 5 37.74 18.33 -6.98
C ARG A 5 37.12 17.48 -5.87
N LEU A 6 37.96 16.97 -4.99
CA LEU A 6 37.57 16.41 -3.69
C LEU A 6 37.07 17.56 -2.80
N VAL A 7 35.85 17.44 -2.31
CA VAL A 7 35.35 18.26 -1.20
C VAL A 7 35.38 17.40 0.05
N PHE A 8 36.27 17.74 0.96
CA PHE A 8 36.32 17.17 2.31
C PHE A 8 35.25 17.87 3.15
N VAL A 9 34.31 17.13 3.70
CA VAL A 9 33.39 17.58 4.75
C VAL A 9 33.91 17.02 6.07
N GLY A 10 34.28 17.91 6.97
CA GLY A 10 34.81 17.58 8.28
C GLY A 10 33.74 17.06 9.23
N ILE A 11 34.08 15.98 9.91
CA ILE A 11 33.30 15.38 11.00
C ILE A 11 33.58 16.17 12.27
N LEU A 12 32.54 16.76 12.86
CA LEU A 12 32.59 17.37 14.18
C LEU A 12 32.09 16.34 15.23
N LEU A 13 33.01 15.81 16.00
CA LEU A 13 32.75 14.95 17.17
C LEU A 13 32.34 15.86 18.35
N ILE A 14 31.15 15.68 18.89
CA ILE A 14 30.74 16.22 20.19
C ILE A 14 30.57 15.05 21.15
N ALA A 15 31.50 15.01 22.11
CA ALA A 15 31.45 14.16 23.29
C ALA A 15 30.64 14.87 24.40
N GLY A 16 29.64 14.22 24.96
CA GLY A 16 28.84 14.75 26.09
C GLY A 16 28.44 13.65 27.06
N ILE A 17 29.23 13.50 28.05
CA ILE A 17 29.12 13.30 29.51
C ILE A 17 27.88 12.56 30.03
N LEU A 18 28.18 11.38 30.60
CA LEU A 18 27.38 10.57 31.53
C LEU A 18 27.24 11.25 32.91
N LEU A 19 26.01 11.32 33.43
CA LEU A 19 25.77 11.42 34.87
C LEU A 19 24.88 10.27 35.34
N ALA A 20 25.47 9.43 36.20
CA ALA A 20 24.77 8.44 36.98
C ALA A 20 24.23 9.05 38.27
N ALA A 21 23.03 8.67 38.69
CA ALA A 21 22.54 8.85 40.05
C ALA A 21 21.79 7.60 40.51
N CYS A 22 22.38 6.99 41.54
CA CYS A 22 21.83 5.89 42.32
C CYS A 22 20.82 6.36 43.37
N GLY A 23 19.89 5.47 43.74
CA GLY A 23 19.11 5.45 44.99
C GLY A 23 17.90 4.52 44.78
N GLY A 24 17.72 3.38 45.38
CA GLY A 24 17.99 2.86 46.71
C GLY A 24 16.66 2.76 47.48
N GLY A 25 16.20 1.50 47.82
CA GLY A 25 15.16 1.26 48.83
C GLY A 25 14.12 0.21 48.40
N ALA A 26 14.31 -0.99 48.71
CA ALA A 26 13.96 -1.89 49.82
C ALA A 26 12.54 -2.49 49.77
N ALA A 27 12.53 -3.79 49.84
CA ALA A 27 11.43 -4.76 49.85
C ALA A 27 10.48 -4.66 51.06
N THR A 28 9.24 -5.13 50.87
CA THR A 28 8.54 -5.93 51.91
C THR A 28 7.59 -6.92 51.24
N THR A 29 7.75 -8.13 51.72
CA THR A 29 6.95 -9.34 51.55
C THR A 29 5.55 -9.24 52.16
N GLY A 30 4.57 -9.92 51.57
CA GLY A 30 3.26 -10.14 52.15
C GLY A 30 2.45 -11.16 51.35
N ASP A 31 2.58 -12.39 51.77
CA ASP A 31 1.82 -13.57 51.43
C ASP A 31 0.37 -13.41 51.97
N GLU A 32 -0.67 -13.81 51.27
CA GLU A 32 -1.74 -14.67 51.81
C GLU A 32 -2.82 -14.99 50.77
N SER A 33 -3.01 -16.26 50.64
CA SER A 33 -4.07 -17.04 50.03
C SER A 33 -5.44 -16.74 50.62
N THR A 34 -6.52 -16.75 49.77
CA THR A 34 -7.76 -17.44 50.10
C THR A 34 -8.77 -17.49 48.94
N GLN A 35 -8.99 -18.65 48.42
CA GLN A 35 -10.21 -19.42 48.18
C GLN A 35 -11.46 -18.73 47.61
N ALA A 36 -11.94 -19.31 46.50
CA ALA A 36 -13.27 -19.15 45.92
C ALA A 36 -14.40 -19.69 46.82
N PRO A 37 -15.64 -19.31 46.55
CA PRO A 37 -16.68 -20.34 46.44
C PRO A 37 -17.50 -20.29 45.15
N GLU A 38 -17.81 -21.47 44.74
CA GLU A 38 -18.78 -21.93 43.77
C GLU A 38 -20.21 -21.68 44.26
N ALA A 39 -21.14 -21.32 43.36
CA ALA A 39 -22.53 -21.85 43.37
C ALA A 39 -23.36 -21.30 42.21
N THR A 40 -24.01 -22.18 41.58
CA THR A 40 -25.00 -22.25 40.49
C THR A 40 -26.41 -21.81 40.92
N PRO A 41 -27.46 -22.02 40.07
CA PRO A 41 -28.00 -21.10 39.06
C PRO A 41 -29.44 -20.62 39.42
N GLY A 42 -29.88 -19.57 38.77
CA GLY A 42 -31.25 -19.09 38.91
C GLY A 42 -31.79 -18.50 37.62
N SER A 43 -32.82 -19.13 37.15
CA SER A 43 -33.57 -18.90 35.91
C SER A 43 -34.55 -17.70 36.03
N SER A 44 -34.95 -17.24 34.79
CA SER A 44 -36.19 -16.54 34.41
C SER A 44 -36.19 -14.99 34.52
N ASP A 45 -36.41 -14.31 33.47
CA ASP A 45 -37.53 -14.00 32.62
C ASP A 45 -37.68 -12.50 32.28
N ALA A 46 -37.96 -12.27 31.04
CA ALA A 46 -38.75 -11.20 30.44
C ALA A 46 -38.25 -9.72 30.37
N GLY A 47 -38.01 -9.28 29.17
CA GLY A 47 -38.70 -8.10 28.64
C GLY A 47 -37.91 -6.81 28.63
N GLY A 48 -37.51 -6.37 27.42
CA GLY A 48 -37.10 -5.01 27.21
C GLY A 48 -36.26 -4.82 25.93
N SER A 49 -36.94 -4.86 24.78
CA SER A 49 -36.35 -4.33 23.54
C SER A 49 -36.11 -2.85 23.71
N THR A 50 -34.85 -2.45 23.75
CA THR A 50 -34.45 -1.14 23.33
C THR A 50 -33.47 -1.34 22.17
N ASP A 51 -34.01 -1.17 20.99
CA ASP A 51 -33.27 -1.01 19.75
C ASP A 51 -32.33 0.20 19.91
N SER A 52 -31.11 -0.07 20.28
CA SER A 52 -29.98 0.85 20.14
C SER A 52 -29.25 0.37 18.91
N GLY A 53 -29.57 0.98 17.77
CA GLY A 53 -28.84 0.83 16.52
C GLY A 53 -27.38 1.22 16.70
N GLY A 54 -26.62 0.35 17.33
CA GLY A 54 -25.19 0.29 17.22
C GLY A 54 -24.87 -0.36 15.90
N GLY A 55 -24.56 0.44 14.89
CA GLY A 55 -24.05 -0.06 13.62
C GLY A 55 -22.87 -0.97 13.92
N GLN A 56 -23.07 -2.27 13.72
CA GLN A 56 -21.99 -3.24 13.68
C GLN A 56 -21.05 -2.76 12.58
N PRO A 57 -19.73 -2.67 12.81
CA PRO A 57 -18.82 -2.35 11.73
C PRO A 57 -19.13 -3.33 10.59
N ALA A 58 -19.42 -2.79 9.41
CA ALA A 58 -19.69 -3.60 8.24
C ALA A 58 -18.58 -4.62 8.14
N SER A 59 -18.92 -5.90 8.14
CA SER A 59 -17.94 -6.99 7.95
C SER A 59 -17.17 -6.66 6.68
N ALA A 60 -15.84 -6.61 6.78
CA ALA A 60 -15.01 -6.35 5.62
C ALA A 60 -15.41 -7.34 4.52
N VAL A 61 -15.73 -6.83 3.34
CA VAL A 61 -16.08 -7.68 2.21
C VAL A 61 -14.81 -8.42 1.82
N ASP A 62 -14.87 -9.75 1.82
CA ASP A 62 -13.73 -10.57 1.40
C ASP A 62 -13.58 -10.45 -0.12
N LEU A 63 -12.68 -9.59 -0.52
CA LEU A 63 -12.23 -9.42 -1.88
C LEU A 63 -10.79 -9.89 -1.97
N ASN A 64 -10.59 -11.10 -2.43
CA ASN A 64 -9.23 -11.57 -2.71
C ASN A 64 -8.74 -10.99 -4.04
N LEU A 65 -8.68 -9.65 -4.12
CA LEU A 65 -8.26 -8.88 -5.28
C LEU A 65 -6.93 -8.17 -4.99
N ASP A 66 -5.83 -8.80 -5.38
CA ASP A 66 -4.56 -8.09 -5.51
C ASP A 66 -4.38 -7.65 -6.97
N PRO A 67 -4.43 -6.35 -7.31
CA PRO A 67 -4.32 -5.88 -8.70
C PRO A 67 -3.10 -6.43 -9.43
N ALA A 68 -1.99 -6.63 -8.72
CA ALA A 68 -0.73 -7.13 -9.28
C ALA A 68 -0.80 -8.60 -9.75
N ASN A 69 -1.80 -9.36 -9.31
CA ASN A 69 -1.92 -10.80 -9.57
C ASN A 69 -3.26 -11.20 -10.22
N LEU A 70 -4.04 -10.24 -10.71
CA LEU A 70 -5.34 -10.53 -11.35
C LEU A 70 -5.17 -11.20 -12.70
N THR A 71 -5.91 -12.30 -12.90
CA THR A 71 -5.91 -13.06 -14.16
C THR A 71 -7.29 -13.09 -14.84
N SER A 72 -8.41 -12.90 -14.10
CA SER A 72 -9.75 -12.93 -14.66
C SER A 72 -10.21 -11.54 -15.13
N GLU A 73 -11.00 -11.49 -16.20
CA GLU A 73 -11.57 -10.24 -16.73
C GLU A 73 -12.54 -9.59 -15.72
N ASN A 74 -13.34 -10.39 -15.00
CA ASN A 74 -14.25 -9.86 -13.98
C ASN A 74 -13.49 -9.21 -12.84
N ALA A 75 -12.39 -9.84 -12.37
CA ALA A 75 -11.54 -9.28 -11.32
C ALA A 75 -10.88 -7.97 -11.78
N GLN A 76 -10.39 -7.90 -13.02
CA GLN A 76 -9.84 -6.68 -13.60
C GLN A 76 -10.91 -5.60 -13.74
N GLY A 77 -12.12 -5.97 -14.18
CA GLY A 77 -13.25 -5.06 -14.26
C GLY A 77 -13.63 -4.44 -12.92
N ALA A 78 -13.66 -5.26 -11.85
CA ALA A 78 -13.90 -4.76 -10.49
C ALA A 78 -12.76 -3.86 -10.00
N ALA A 79 -11.53 -4.30 -10.17
CA ALA A 79 -10.35 -3.60 -9.72
C ALA A 79 -10.20 -2.19 -10.33
N ALA A 80 -10.66 -1.98 -11.57
CA ALA A 80 -10.62 -0.69 -12.24
C ALA A 80 -11.43 0.41 -11.52
N TYR A 81 -12.41 0.05 -10.70
CA TYR A 81 -13.20 1.00 -9.90
C TYR A 81 -12.68 1.16 -8.47
N LEU A 82 -11.96 0.15 -7.97
CA LEU A 82 -11.51 0.08 -6.59
C LEU A 82 -10.10 0.62 -6.39
N TYR A 83 -9.22 0.52 -7.40
CA TYR A 83 -7.79 0.76 -7.24
C TYR A 83 -7.26 1.81 -8.20
N GLU A 84 -6.22 2.53 -7.77
CA GLU A 84 -5.52 3.52 -8.57
C GLU A 84 -4.01 3.32 -8.52
N GLY A 85 -3.34 3.61 -9.64
CA GLY A 85 -1.87 3.68 -9.72
C GLY A 85 -1.34 5.08 -9.40
N LEU A 86 -0.02 5.24 -9.44
CA LEU A 86 0.61 6.57 -9.36
C LEU A 86 0.19 7.46 -10.51
N VAL A 87 0.06 6.87 -11.70
CA VAL A 87 -0.35 7.52 -12.94
C VAL A 87 -1.46 6.72 -13.61
N ARG A 88 -2.17 7.36 -14.52
CA ARG A 88 -3.23 6.74 -15.35
C ARG A 88 -3.09 7.17 -16.80
N LEU A 89 -3.66 6.41 -17.71
CA LEU A 89 -3.87 6.86 -19.09
C LEU A 89 -5.19 7.62 -19.18
N GLN A 90 -5.11 8.85 -19.67
CA GLN A 90 -6.26 9.69 -19.94
C GLN A 90 -6.17 10.15 -21.40
N ASP A 91 -7.13 9.75 -22.23
CA ASP A 91 -7.14 10.05 -23.66
C ASP A 91 -5.82 9.68 -24.38
N GLY A 92 -5.20 8.57 -23.99
CA GLY A 92 -3.93 8.08 -24.52
C GLY A 92 -2.68 8.82 -24.02
N THR A 93 -2.85 9.76 -23.09
CA THR A 93 -1.76 10.50 -22.47
C THR A 93 -1.61 10.09 -21.01
N VAL A 94 -0.37 10.00 -20.53
CA VAL A 94 -0.12 9.74 -19.10
C VAL A 94 -0.45 10.99 -18.28
N ALA A 95 -1.31 10.81 -17.29
CA ALA A 95 -1.69 11.83 -16.32
C ALA A 95 -1.41 11.34 -14.90
N GLY A 96 -1.22 12.27 -13.96
CA GLY A 96 -1.13 11.94 -12.55
C GLY A 96 -2.45 11.36 -12.02
N ALA A 97 -2.34 10.44 -11.06
CA ALA A 97 -3.45 9.90 -10.27
C ALA A 97 -3.09 10.02 -8.78
N LEU A 98 -2.58 8.97 -8.13
CA LEU A 98 -2.06 9.07 -6.75
C LEU A 98 -0.77 9.90 -6.66
N ALA A 99 -0.03 10.08 -7.76
CA ALA A 99 0.97 11.14 -7.87
C ALA A 99 0.31 12.41 -8.44
N GLU A 100 0.44 13.54 -7.75
CA GLU A 100 -0.06 14.83 -8.25
C GLU A 100 0.80 15.38 -9.39
N SER A 101 2.08 15.02 -9.40
CA SER A 101 3.02 15.37 -10.47
C SER A 101 4.19 14.39 -10.52
N PHE A 102 4.88 14.36 -11.65
CA PHE A 102 6.11 13.60 -11.83
C PHE A 102 7.08 14.36 -12.73
N THR A 103 8.38 14.07 -12.57
CA THR A 103 9.45 14.58 -13.41
C THR A 103 10.42 13.46 -13.77
N VAL A 104 11.10 13.61 -14.91
CA VAL A 104 12.09 12.64 -15.39
C VAL A 104 13.42 13.36 -15.51
N SER A 105 14.50 12.72 -15.07
CA SER A 105 15.86 13.23 -15.22
C SER A 105 16.26 13.36 -16.71
N GLU A 106 17.24 14.21 -17.00
CA GLU A 106 17.68 14.45 -18.38
C GLU A 106 18.22 13.19 -19.08
N ASP A 107 18.79 12.26 -18.32
CA ASP A 107 19.29 10.98 -18.82
C ASP A 107 18.20 9.89 -18.90
N GLY A 108 17.00 10.17 -18.41
CA GLY A 108 15.86 9.24 -18.44
C GLY A 108 15.97 8.07 -17.46
N LEU A 109 16.85 8.16 -16.46
CA LEU A 109 17.09 7.08 -15.48
C LEU A 109 16.35 7.26 -14.18
N ASP A 110 16.02 8.51 -13.78
CA ASP A 110 15.33 8.79 -12.55
C ASP A 110 13.92 9.35 -12.83
N TYR A 111 12.92 8.73 -12.22
CA TYR A 111 11.53 9.16 -12.27
C TYR A 111 11.08 9.55 -10.86
N ILE A 112 10.88 10.85 -10.66
CA ILE A 112 10.54 11.46 -9.37
C ILE A 112 9.03 11.69 -9.34
N PHE A 113 8.33 11.12 -8.36
CA PHE A 113 6.90 11.30 -8.17
C PHE A 113 6.61 12.06 -6.88
N ASN A 114 5.81 13.12 -6.98
CA ASN A 114 5.23 13.80 -5.83
C ASN A 114 3.88 13.15 -5.52
N ILE A 115 3.81 12.47 -4.38
CA ILE A 115 2.63 11.73 -3.95
C ILE A 115 1.58 12.70 -3.42
N ARG A 116 0.34 12.51 -3.82
CA ARG A 116 -0.81 13.31 -3.38
C ARG A 116 -1.02 13.17 -1.88
N GLN A 117 -1.13 14.32 -1.19
CA GLN A 117 -1.38 14.34 0.24
C GLN A 117 -2.88 14.21 0.54
N GLY A 118 -3.22 13.66 1.71
CA GLY A 118 -4.59 13.53 2.19
C GLY A 118 -5.40 12.41 1.54
N VAL A 119 -4.80 11.57 0.69
CA VAL A 119 -5.45 10.37 0.15
C VAL A 119 -5.56 9.32 1.25
N THR A 120 -6.76 8.75 1.38
CA THR A 120 -7.03 7.60 2.25
C THR A 120 -7.49 6.41 1.43
N PHE A 121 -7.09 5.23 1.84
CA PHE A 121 -7.60 3.97 1.30
C PHE A 121 -8.97 3.64 1.89
N HIS A 122 -9.68 2.66 1.31
CA HIS A 122 -11.00 2.21 1.75
C HIS A 122 -11.01 1.71 3.20
N ASP A 123 -9.89 1.20 3.69
CA ASP A 123 -9.68 0.75 5.07
C ASP A 123 -9.30 1.88 6.05
N GLY A 124 -9.19 3.13 5.56
CA GLY A 124 -8.82 4.30 6.34
C GLY A 124 -7.31 4.53 6.49
N THR A 125 -6.46 3.66 5.96
CA THR A 125 -5.00 3.88 5.91
C THR A 125 -4.67 5.09 5.03
N THR A 126 -3.65 5.86 5.40
CA THR A 126 -3.22 7.06 4.65
C THR A 126 -2.12 6.71 3.65
N LEU A 127 -2.23 7.25 2.44
CA LEU A 127 -1.19 7.16 1.42
C LEU A 127 0.00 8.07 1.78
N ASN A 128 1.20 7.53 1.65
CA ASN A 128 2.47 8.24 1.71
C ASN A 128 3.55 7.50 0.90
N ALA A 129 4.77 8.02 0.89
CA ALA A 129 5.89 7.41 0.17
C ALA A 129 6.24 6.00 0.67
N ASP A 130 6.12 5.73 1.97
CA ASP A 130 6.39 4.39 2.52
C ASP A 130 5.43 3.34 1.95
N VAL A 131 4.13 3.67 1.84
CA VAL A 131 3.13 2.79 1.24
C VAL A 131 3.46 2.49 -0.22
N VAL A 132 3.89 3.50 -0.98
CA VAL A 132 4.30 3.32 -2.38
C VAL A 132 5.50 2.39 -2.47
N VAL A 133 6.55 2.65 -1.68
CA VAL A 133 7.77 1.82 -1.66
C VAL A 133 7.47 0.38 -1.28
N LEU A 134 6.59 0.14 -0.28
CA LEU A 134 6.15 -1.21 0.10
C LEU A 134 5.46 -1.95 -1.06
N ASN A 135 4.56 -1.28 -1.79
CA ASN A 135 3.89 -1.87 -2.95
C ASN A 135 4.88 -2.27 -4.04
N PHE A 136 5.80 -1.38 -4.39
CA PHE A 136 6.77 -1.68 -5.44
C PHE A 136 7.79 -2.72 -5.05
N ASN A 137 8.31 -2.71 -3.81
CA ASN A 137 9.26 -3.70 -3.36
C ASN A 137 8.67 -5.11 -3.40
N ARG A 138 7.41 -5.31 -3.00
CA ARG A 138 6.77 -6.63 -3.09
C ARG A 138 6.58 -7.13 -4.54
N TRP A 139 6.49 -6.22 -5.52
CA TRP A 139 6.42 -6.62 -6.94
C TRP A 139 7.79 -6.91 -7.51
N PHE A 140 8.79 -6.11 -7.14
CA PHE A 140 10.13 -6.09 -7.71
C PHE A 140 11.09 -7.09 -7.05
N ASP A 141 11.08 -7.20 -5.71
CA ASP A 141 12.03 -7.98 -4.94
C ASP A 141 11.45 -9.36 -4.55
N PRO A 142 11.95 -10.46 -5.12
CA PRO A 142 11.50 -11.81 -4.75
C PRO A 142 11.71 -12.18 -3.29
N ALA A 143 12.59 -11.46 -2.58
CA ALA A 143 12.89 -11.66 -1.15
C ALA A 143 12.07 -10.75 -0.23
N ASP A 144 11.20 -9.86 -0.76
CA ASP A 144 10.38 -8.99 0.06
C ASP A 144 9.37 -9.77 0.90
N ALA A 145 9.28 -9.47 2.19
CA ALA A 145 8.41 -10.17 3.13
C ALA A 145 6.91 -10.00 2.83
N ASN A 146 6.53 -8.93 2.12
CA ASN A 146 5.15 -8.62 1.75
C ASN A 146 4.74 -9.20 0.40
N ARG A 147 5.65 -9.89 -0.29
CA ARG A 147 5.40 -10.44 -1.63
C ARG A 147 4.32 -11.53 -1.62
N GLY A 148 4.25 -12.33 -0.55
CA GLY A 148 3.34 -13.48 -0.50
C GLY A 148 3.70 -14.53 -1.57
N SER A 149 2.68 -15.23 -2.09
CA SER A 149 2.83 -16.29 -3.11
C SER A 149 2.54 -15.80 -4.53
N GLY A 150 2.37 -14.51 -4.75
CA GLY A 150 2.06 -13.95 -6.08
C GLY A 150 3.21 -14.12 -7.08
N GLU A 151 2.88 -14.35 -8.34
CA GLU A 151 3.86 -14.47 -9.43
C GLU A 151 4.31 -13.13 -9.98
N TYR A 152 3.46 -12.10 -9.88
CA TYR A 152 3.71 -10.75 -10.40
C TYR A 152 4.14 -10.74 -11.88
N ALA A 153 3.47 -11.57 -12.68
CA ALA A 153 3.80 -11.74 -14.10
C ALA A 153 3.77 -10.42 -14.89
N ALA A 154 2.87 -9.51 -14.54
CA ALA A 154 2.80 -8.19 -15.15
C ALA A 154 4.09 -7.38 -14.91
N TRP A 155 4.73 -7.50 -13.74
CA TRP A 155 6.00 -6.85 -13.46
C TRP A 155 7.10 -7.35 -14.40
N ALA A 156 7.32 -8.66 -14.43
CA ALA A 156 8.34 -9.26 -15.28
C ALA A 156 8.13 -8.95 -16.77
N ALA A 157 6.87 -8.97 -17.25
CA ALA A 157 6.53 -8.68 -18.63
C ALA A 157 6.79 -7.21 -19.03
N ASN A 158 6.59 -6.26 -18.12
CA ASN A 158 6.77 -4.82 -18.40
C ASN A 158 8.18 -4.33 -18.12
N PHE A 159 8.89 -4.91 -17.15
CA PHE A 159 10.18 -4.41 -16.67
C PHE A 159 11.33 -5.41 -16.83
N GLY A 160 11.12 -6.51 -17.55
CA GLY A 160 12.18 -7.42 -18.00
C GLY A 160 12.58 -8.50 -16.99
N GLY A 161 12.24 -8.36 -15.69
CA GLY A 161 12.57 -9.33 -14.66
C GLY A 161 12.51 -8.75 -13.26
N PHE A 162 12.93 -9.54 -12.29
CA PHE A 162 12.92 -9.19 -10.88
C PHE A 162 14.32 -8.80 -10.39
N LYS A 163 14.38 -8.20 -9.22
CA LYS A 163 15.62 -7.82 -8.55
C LYS A 163 16.56 -9.03 -8.41
N GLY A 164 17.81 -8.83 -8.81
CA GLY A 164 18.84 -9.86 -8.74
C GLY A 164 18.84 -10.88 -9.88
N GLU A 165 17.84 -10.87 -10.76
CA GLU A 165 17.88 -11.69 -11.97
C GLU A 165 18.87 -11.12 -12.98
N VAL A 166 19.68 -12.02 -13.56
CA VAL A 166 20.66 -11.66 -14.58
C VAL A 166 20.47 -12.50 -15.86
N ASP A 167 20.89 -11.97 -16.98
CA ASP A 167 20.96 -12.67 -18.24
C ASP A 167 22.20 -13.60 -18.34
N GLU A 168 22.41 -14.24 -19.49
CA GLU A 168 23.55 -15.12 -19.73
C GLU A 168 24.90 -14.40 -19.67
N GLU A 169 24.89 -13.07 -19.83
CA GLU A 169 26.08 -12.21 -19.77
C GLU A 169 26.33 -11.63 -18.36
N GLY A 170 25.44 -11.93 -17.40
CA GLY A 170 25.51 -11.45 -16.03
C GLY A 170 25.00 -10.03 -15.84
N LYS A 171 24.25 -9.47 -16.79
CA LYS A 171 23.61 -8.16 -16.67
C LYS A 171 22.23 -8.28 -16.03
N PRO A 172 21.78 -7.26 -15.27
CA PRO A 172 20.41 -7.25 -14.75
C PRO A 172 19.37 -7.41 -15.87
N LYS A 173 18.40 -8.30 -15.67
CA LYS A 173 17.27 -8.43 -16.59
C LYS A 173 16.26 -7.31 -16.38
N SER A 174 16.06 -6.89 -15.13
CA SER A 174 15.15 -5.80 -14.81
C SER A 174 15.65 -4.47 -15.36
N TYR A 175 14.78 -3.70 -15.99
CA TYR A 175 15.06 -2.31 -16.37
C TYR A 175 15.03 -1.37 -15.15
N VAL A 176 14.34 -1.77 -14.07
CA VAL A 176 14.28 -1.05 -12.79
C VAL A 176 15.44 -1.50 -11.92
N ASP A 177 16.18 -0.54 -11.37
CA ASP A 177 17.25 -0.76 -10.39
C ASP A 177 16.71 -0.73 -8.95
N GLY A 178 15.73 0.14 -8.70
CA GLY A 178 15.09 0.24 -7.41
C GLY A 178 14.09 1.37 -7.29
N ILE A 179 13.56 1.50 -6.09
CA ILE A 179 12.73 2.63 -5.66
C ILE A 179 13.22 3.08 -4.30
N GLU A 180 13.28 4.38 -4.07
CA GLU A 180 13.57 4.94 -2.76
C GLU A 180 12.56 6.01 -2.35
N LYS A 181 12.39 6.13 -1.04
CA LYS A 181 11.71 7.26 -0.42
C LYS A 181 12.69 8.41 -0.29
N GLN A 182 12.45 9.51 -1.00
CA GLN A 182 13.23 10.74 -0.85
C GLN A 182 12.69 11.64 0.26
N ASP A 183 11.36 11.70 0.41
CA ASP A 183 10.67 12.48 1.44
C ASP A 183 9.33 11.78 1.80
N GLU A 184 8.58 12.29 2.78
CA GLU A 184 7.29 11.73 3.22
C GLU A 184 6.31 11.53 2.07
N PHE A 185 6.35 12.40 1.05
CA PHE A 185 5.48 12.36 -0.13
C PHE A 185 6.27 12.39 -1.44
N VAL A 186 7.53 11.96 -1.44
CA VAL A 186 8.35 11.91 -2.65
C VAL A 186 9.04 10.57 -2.76
N VAL A 187 8.86 9.91 -3.91
CA VAL A 187 9.57 8.68 -4.27
C VAL A 187 10.34 8.86 -5.57
N ILE A 188 11.44 8.14 -5.71
CA ILE A 188 12.25 8.09 -6.93
C ILE A 188 12.35 6.63 -7.38
N PHE A 189 12.04 6.40 -8.65
CA PHE A 189 12.37 5.16 -9.33
C PHE A 189 13.68 5.34 -10.07
N HIS A 190 14.59 4.39 -9.88
CA HIS A 190 15.85 4.32 -10.58
C HIS A 190 15.79 3.23 -11.65
N LEU A 191 16.19 3.56 -12.87
CA LEU A 191 16.27 2.61 -13.98
C LEU A 191 17.72 2.28 -14.31
N ASN A 192 17.95 1.03 -14.72
CA ASN A 192 19.24 0.59 -15.28
C ASN A 192 19.44 1.06 -16.73
N THR A 193 18.34 1.31 -17.44
CA THR A 193 18.32 1.69 -18.83
C THR A 193 17.14 2.65 -19.05
N PRO A 194 17.32 3.75 -19.81
CA PRO A 194 16.23 4.67 -20.11
C PRO A 194 15.07 3.94 -20.81
N ASP A 195 13.85 4.14 -20.30
CA ASP A 195 12.63 3.56 -20.86
C ASP A 195 11.59 4.64 -21.09
N PRO A 196 11.42 5.16 -22.33
CA PRO A 196 10.43 6.18 -22.65
C PRO A 196 8.98 5.75 -22.38
N GLU A 197 8.72 4.44 -22.29
CA GLU A 197 7.39 3.88 -22.03
C GLU A 197 7.15 3.61 -20.53
N PHE A 198 8.14 3.86 -19.66
CA PHE A 198 8.05 3.56 -18.23
C PHE A 198 6.78 4.09 -17.58
N LEU A 199 6.43 5.35 -17.82
CA LEU A 199 5.22 5.97 -17.27
C LEU A 199 3.93 5.31 -17.79
N SER A 200 3.88 4.97 -19.09
CA SER A 200 2.71 4.29 -19.66
C SER A 200 2.57 2.86 -19.15
N LYS A 201 3.69 2.17 -18.91
CA LYS A 201 3.71 0.85 -18.28
C LYS A 201 3.18 0.93 -16.84
N LEU A 202 3.60 1.95 -16.06
CA LEU A 202 3.10 2.18 -14.71
C LEU A 202 1.61 2.50 -14.62
N ALA A 203 0.99 2.96 -15.71
CA ALA A 203 -0.45 3.19 -15.78
C ALA A 203 -1.27 1.89 -15.89
N ASN A 204 -0.62 0.72 -15.95
CA ASN A 204 -1.32 -0.57 -15.93
C ASN A 204 -1.96 -0.81 -14.57
N LEU A 205 -3.18 -1.33 -14.57
CA LEU A 205 -3.94 -1.68 -13.37
C LEU A 205 -3.16 -2.57 -12.38
N ALA A 206 -2.31 -3.47 -12.91
CA ALA A 206 -1.45 -4.32 -12.08
C ALA A 206 -0.50 -3.56 -11.15
N PHE A 207 -0.23 -2.28 -11.44
CA PHE A 207 0.63 -1.41 -10.63
C PHE A 207 -0.16 -0.39 -9.81
N SER A 208 -1.41 -0.73 -9.49
CA SER A 208 -2.19 0.03 -8.53
C SER A 208 -1.64 -0.11 -7.11
N ILE A 209 -1.69 0.97 -6.37
CA ILE A 209 -1.23 1.01 -4.98
C ILE A 209 -2.37 0.54 -4.07
N VAL A 210 -2.08 -0.42 -3.21
CA VAL A 210 -3.03 -0.93 -2.22
C VAL A 210 -2.54 -0.67 -0.81
N SER A 211 -3.46 -0.57 0.14
CA SER A 211 -3.12 -0.47 1.56
C SER A 211 -2.29 -1.68 2.00
N PRO A 212 -1.17 -1.49 2.71
CA PRO A 212 -0.34 -2.60 3.20
C PRO A 212 -1.09 -3.56 4.14
N SER A 213 -2.13 -3.09 4.84
CA SER A 213 -2.97 -3.92 5.72
C SER A 213 -3.74 -5.00 4.93
N THR A 214 -3.90 -4.83 3.62
CA THR A 214 -4.68 -5.71 2.74
C THR A 214 -3.81 -6.53 1.76
N PHE A 215 -2.50 -6.58 1.93
CA PHE A 215 -1.63 -7.42 1.10
C PHE A 215 -1.98 -8.92 1.15
N ALA A 216 -2.62 -9.36 2.23
CA ALA A 216 -3.12 -10.72 2.38
C ALA A 216 -4.58 -10.92 1.91
N GLY A 217 -5.23 -9.86 1.44
CA GLY A 217 -6.62 -9.84 0.98
C GLY A 217 -7.41 -8.68 1.59
N GLY A 218 -8.55 -8.37 0.99
CA GLY A 218 -9.45 -7.30 1.41
C GLY A 218 -9.53 -6.15 0.40
N ASP A 219 -10.37 -5.15 0.70
CA ASP A 219 -10.51 -3.93 -0.11
C ASP A 219 -9.55 -2.84 0.41
N GLY A 220 -8.34 -2.86 -0.09
CA GLY A 220 -7.31 -1.87 0.19
C GLY A 220 -7.15 -0.82 -0.90
N GLY A 221 -8.19 -0.58 -1.69
CA GLY A 221 -8.16 0.39 -2.78
C GLY A 221 -8.25 1.84 -2.33
N SER A 222 -8.02 2.74 -3.28
CA SER A 222 -8.14 4.20 -3.13
C SER A 222 -9.11 4.80 -4.13
N GLY A 223 -9.78 3.96 -4.94
CA GLY A 223 -10.68 4.38 -6.00
C GLY A 223 -11.95 5.08 -5.51
N SER A 224 -12.72 5.61 -6.46
CA SER A 224 -13.96 6.35 -6.15
C SER A 224 -15.12 5.46 -5.66
N TYR A 225 -14.99 4.15 -5.82
CA TYR A 225 -15.87 3.15 -5.26
C TYR A 225 -15.11 2.27 -4.27
N LYS A 226 -15.82 1.74 -3.29
CA LYS A 226 -15.37 0.65 -2.41
C LYS A 226 -16.37 -0.50 -2.41
N ALA A 227 -15.93 -1.69 -2.03
CA ALA A 227 -16.77 -2.87 -1.97
C ALA A 227 -17.76 -2.79 -0.81
N ALA A 228 -19.05 -2.91 -1.11
CA ALA A 228 -20.13 -2.94 -0.12
C ALA A 228 -20.57 -4.37 0.23
N SER A 229 -20.70 -5.24 -0.78
CA SER A 229 -21.02 -6.66 -0.58
C SER A 229 -20.57 -7.51 -1.76
N ASN A 230 -20.31 -8.79 -1.48
CA ASN A 230 -20.00 -9.80 -2.50
C ASN A 230 -20.72 -11.09 -2.12
N ASP A 231 -21.65 -11.57 -2.95
CA ASP A 231 -22.41 -12.80 -2.74
C ASP A 231 -21.88 -13.98 -3.57
N GLY A 232 -20.73 -13.79 -4.22
CA GLY A 232 -20.11 -14.77 -5.11
C GLY A 232 -20.67 -14.79 -6.53
N THR A 233 -21.72 -13.99 -6.81
CA THR A 233 -22.32 -13.82 -8.14
C THR A 233 -22.29 -12.35 -8.55
N THR A 234 -22.60 -11.49 -7.60
CA THR A 234 -22.66 -10.02 -7.77
C THR A 234 -21.80 -9.35 -6.72
N LEU A 235 -20.95 -8.46 -7.17
CA LEU A 235 -20.23 -7.52 -6.34
C LEU A 235 -20.94 -6.16 -6.40
N VAL A 236 -21.36 -5.69 -5.22
CA VAL A 236 -21.95 -4.35 -5.09
C VAL A 236 -20.85 -3.38 -4.66
N LEU A 237 -20.66 -2.34 -5.42
CA LEU A 237 -19.78 -1.23 -5.13
C LEU A 237 -20.59 -0.04 -4.65
N GLU A 238 -20.15 0.62 -3.59
CA GLU A 238 -20.73 1.88 -3.13
C GLU A 238 -19.75 3.04 -3.31
N PRO A 239 -20.25 4.28 -3.52
CA PRO A 239 -19.40 5.46 -3.60
C PRO A 239 -18.51 5.62 -2.36
N PHE A 240 -17.24 5.89 -2.57
CA PHE A 240 -16.31 6.16 -1.47
C PHE A 240 -16.28 7.66 -1.17
N ALA A 241 -16.98 8.07 -0.12
CA ALA A 241 -17.05 9.49 0.29
C ALA A 241 -15.70 10.10 0.67
N GLY A 242 -14.71 9.27 1.02
CA GLY A 242 -13.35 9.68 1.32
C GLY A 242 -12.44 9.82 0.09
N TYR A 243 -12.98 9.67 -1.13
CA TYR A 243 -12.19 9.78 -2.34
C TYR A 243 -11.56 11.16 -2.48
N TRP A 244 -10.29 11.21 -2.84
CA TRP A 244 -9.48 12.43 -2.86
C TRP A 244 -10.00 13.48 -3.86
N ASP A 245 -10.64 13.08 -4.95
CA ASP A 245 -11.27 13.99 -5.91
C ASP A 245 -12.79 14.01 -5.68
N ALA A 246 -13.22 14.83 -4.72
CA ALA A 246 -14.63 14.94 -4.36
C ALA A 246 -15.54 15.37 -5.51
N ALA A 247 -14.99 15.95 -6.58
CA ALA A 247 -15.78 16.41 -7.73
C ALA A 247 -16.29 15.25 -8.61
N VAL A 248 -15.64 14.07 -8.54
CA VAL A 248 -15.98 12.91 -9.36
C VAL A 248 -16.46 11.71 -8.54
N VAL A 249 -16.77 11.90 -7.26
CA VAL A 249 -17.37 10.85 -6.42
C VAL A 249 -18.72 10.47 -7.02
N PRO A 250 -18.94 9.18 -7.31
CA PRO A 250 -20.23 8.70 -7.83
C PRO A 250 -21.36 8.95 -6.83
N SER A 251 -22.60 9.02 -7.33
CA SER A 251 -23.79 9.25 -6.49
C SER A 251 -24.61 7.98 -6.23
N GLU A 252 -24.33 6.90 -6.94
CA GLU A 252 -25.11 5.66 -6.89
C GLU A 252 -24.21 4.44 -6.78
N ASN A 253 -24.76 3.38 -6.17
CA ASN A 253 -24.10 2.09 -6.12
C ASN A 253 -24.00 1.49 -7.52
N MET A 254 -23.02 0.64 -7.73
CA MET A 254 -22.82 -0.13 -8.95
C MET A 254 -22.85 -1.62 -8.64
N GLU A 255 -23.54 -2.39 -9.47
CA GLU A 255 -23.53 -3.86 -9.42
C GLU A 255 -22.73 -4.38 -10.61
N ILE A 256 -21.77 -5.24 -10.35
CA ILE A 256 -20.93 -5.89 -11.37
C ILE A 256 -20.83 -7.39 -11.08
N PRO A 257 -20.50 -8.24 -12.09
CA PRO A 257 -20.25 -9.65 -11.85
C PRO A 257 -19.14 -9.80 -10.81
N ALA A 258 -19.33 -10.72 -9.85
CA ALA A 258 -18.31 -11.03 -8.86
C ALA A 258 -17.02 -11.55 -9.52
N PRO A 259 -15.84 -11.20 -8.98
CA PRO A 259 -14.55 -11.60 -9.51
C PRO A 259 -14.26 -13.09 -9.40
#